data_1bd80f50c6a0a73d4b02eefccb510b69
#
_entry.id   1bd80f50c6a0a73d4b02eefccb510b69
#
_cell.length_a   1.000
_cell.length_b   1.000
_cell.length_c   1.000
_cell.angle_alpha   90.00
_cell.angle_beta   90.00
_cell.angle_gamma   90.00
#
_symmetry.space_group_name_H-M   'P 1'
#
loop_
_entity.id
_entity.type
_entity.pdbx_description
1 polymer ?
#
loop_
_entity_poly.entity_id
_entity_poly.type
_entity_poly.pdbx_seq_one_letter_code
_entity_poly.pdbx_strand_id
1 'polypeptide(L)'
;MSSEIIHDPLSHPGSRPIGILLIHGFTGSPWSMRPLAEFFAEQDYPVEMVLLPGHGSHWKDMMPVTRHDWMSEVDDAYWKLRQRSQHVVVIGLSMGGMLALRESVRREVLGTVLINPFVQDPTVLLRFARLFSRFVASTKGITSDIAKPGADEGGYPRVPLKAAAELHALGKETRPLVRSLKAPVLYFRSAEDHVVSDKSHHFFHKHAECPVKFIELERSYHVATLDYDAPVILKNSLEFVQSLEADLKGHA
;
A
#
# COMPACT_ATOMS: atom_id res chain seq x y z
N MET A 1 -9.09 4.29 25.95
CA MET A 1 -10.23 3.88 25.13
C MET A 1 -9.66 3.36 23.84
N SER A 2 -9.86 2.08 23.47
CA SER A 2 -9.49 1.61 22.13
C SER A 2 -10.41 2.33 21.14
N SER A 3 -9.82 3.07 20.19
CA SER A 3 -10.59 3.63 19.08
C SER A 3 -11.24 2.49 18.32
N GLU A 4 -12.52 2.63 17.98
CA GLU A 4 -13.23 1.67 17.14
C GLU A 4 -12.54 1.60 15.77
N ILE A 5 -12.23 0.38 15.32
CA ILE A 5 -11.57 0.17 14.03
C ILE A 5 -12.62 0.34 12.94
N ILE A 6 -12.38 1.30 12.03
CA ILE A 6 -13.28 1.63 10.92
C ILE A 6 -12.70 1.03 9.63
N HIS A 7 -13.42 0.08 9.06
CA HIS A 7 -13.01 -0.62 7.83
C HIS A 7 -13.52 0.05 6.54
N ASP A 8 -14.33 1.11 6.65
CA ASP A 8 -14.92 1.79 5.48
C ASP A 8 -13.86 2.52 4.64
N PRO A 9 -14.01 2.52 3.31
CA PRO A 9 -13.20 3.36 2.43
C PRO A 9 -13.46 4.84 2.74
N LEU A 10 -12.57 5.72 2.25
CA LEU A 10 -12.72 7.16 2.39
C LEU A 10 -12.61 7.81 1.03
N SER A 11 -13.55 8.70 0.73
CA SER A 11 -13.51 9.55 -0.45
C SER A 11 -13.70 10.99 -0.03
N HIS A 12 -12.73 11.86 -0.37
CA HIS A 12 -12.79 13.29 -0.11
C HIS A 12 -12.67 14.07 -1.43
N PRO A 13 -13.54 15.04 -1.70
CA PRO A 13 -13.54 15.75 -3.00
C PRO A 13 -12.29 16.62 -3.21
N GLY A 14 -11.85 17.36 -2.19
CA GLY A 14 -10.74 18.29 -2.23
C GLY A 14 -10.81 19.31 -3.38
N SER A 15 -9.96 20.33 -3.35
CA SER A 15 -9.88 21.33 -4.42
C SER A 15 -8.50 21.42 -5.09
N ARG A 16 -7.48 20.75 -4.51
CA ARG A 16 -6.12 20.75 -5.07
C ARG A 16 -6.02 19.96 -6.37
N PRO A 17 -5.04 20.29 -7.26
CA PRO A 17 -4.93 19.64 -8.57
C PRO A 17 -4.40 18.21 -8.51
N ILE A 18 -3.82 17.80 -7.37
CA ILE A 18 -3.24 16.46 -7.17
C ILE A 18 -4.18 15.62 -6.31
N GLY A 19 -4.68 14.51 -6.84
CA GLY A 19 -5.44 13.51 -6.10
C GLY A 19 -4.53 12.47 -5.44
N ILE A 20 -4.91 11.99 -4.26
CA ILE A 20 -4.16 11.00 -3.47
C ILE A 20 -4.94 9.69 -3.43
N LEU A 21 -4.37 8.64 -4.03
CA LEU A 21 -4.90 7.28 -3.98
C LEU A 21 -4.16 6.48 -2.92
N LEU A 22 -4.88 5.93 -1.94
CA LEU A 22 -4.30 5.17 -0.84
C LEU A 22 -4.75 3.71 -0.87
N ILE A 23 -3.78 2.78 -0.74
CA ILE A 23 -3.99 1.34 -0.90
C ILE A 23 -3.40 0.60 0.31
N HIS A 24 -4.26 -0.12 1.06
CA HIS A 24 -3.86 -0.87 2.25
C HIS A 24 -3.20 -2.23 1.92
N GLY A 25 -2.68 -2.89 2.95
CA GLY A 25 -1.98 -4.18 2.87
C GLY A 25 -2.89 -5.40 2.83
N PHE A 26 -2.27 -6.56 2.56
CA PHE A 26 -2.91 -7.87 2.56
C PHE A 26 -3.40 -8.24 3.96
N THR A 27 -4.61 -8.80 4.07
CA THR A 27 -5.32 -9.11 5.31
C THR A 27 -5.68 -7.93 6.22
N GLY A 28 -5.14 -6.74 5.95
CA GLY A 28 -5.48 -5.51 6.65
C GLY A 28 -6.79 -4.89 6.16
N SER A 29 -6.95 -3.60 6.38
CA SER A 29 -8.11 -2.83 5.96
C SER A 29 -7.74 -1.36 5.72
N PRO A 30 -8.66 -0.52 5.20
CA PRO A 30 -8.45 0.92 5.09
C PRO A 30 -7.98 1.59 6.38
N TRP A 31 -8.28 1.02 7.54
CA TRP A 31 -7.86 1.54 8.84
C TRP A 31 -6.36 1.82 8.92
N SER A 32 -5.53 0.94 8.34
CA SER A 32 -4.07 1.13 8.31
C SER A 32 -3.61 2.35 7.51
N MET A 33 -4.43 2.83 6.57
CA MET A 33 -4.13 4.00 5.74
C MET A 33 -4.93 5.24 6.14
N ARG A 34 -5.88 5.10 7.06
CA ARG A 34 -6.79 6.17 7.49
C ARG A 34 -6.09 7.43 7.98
N PRO A 35 -5.02 7.36 8.83
CA PRO A 35 -4.32 8.57 9.25
C PRO A 35 -3.75 9.39 8.09
N LEU A 36 -3.23 8.73 7.05
CA LEU A 36 -2.77 9.45 5.85
C LEU A 36 -3.95 10.03 5.06
N ALA A 37 -5.04 9.28 4.92
CA ALA A 37 -6.21 9.72 4.17
C ALA A 37 -6.82 10.98 4.79
N GLU A 38 -7.04 10.97 6.09
CA GLU A 38 -7.58 12.11 6.85
C GLU A 38 -6.62 13.30 6.80
N PHE A 39 -5.32 13.06 7.00
CA PHE A 39 -4.31 14.12 6.94
C PHE A 39 -4.26 14.80 5.58
N PHE A 40 -4.32 14.09 4.45
CA PHE A 40 -4.37 14.72 3.13
C PHE A 40 -5.71 15.40 2.86
N ALA A 41 -6.82 14.84 3.34
CA ALA A 41 -8.14 15.47 3.23
C ALA A 41 -8.19 16.81 3.99
N GLU A 42 -7.60 16.89 5.19
CA GLU A 42 -7.46 18.13 5.97
C GLU A 42 -6.61 19.20 5.24
N GLN A 43 -5.70 18.77 4.36
CA GLN A 43 -4.90 19.67 3.50
C GLN A 43 -5.61 19.99 2.17
N ASP A 44 -6.90 19.64 2.04
CA ASP A 44 -7.76 19.89 0.88
C ASP A 44 -7.33 19.16 -0.42
N TYR A 45 -6.60 18.03 -0.30
CA TYR A 45 -6.35 17.15 -1.44
C TYR A 45 -7.57 16.28 -1.74
N PRO A 46 -7.94 16.05 -3.02
CA PRO A 46 -8.83 14.96 -3.39
C PRO A 46 -8.24 13.61 -2.95
N VAL A 47 -9.01 12.81 -2.21
CA VAL A 47 -8.54 11.52 -1.67
C VAL A 47 -9.47 10.40 -2.07
N GLU A 48 -8.91 9.26 -2.48
CA GLU A 48 -9.57 7.96 -2.53
C GLU A 48 -8.73 6.96 -1.73
N MET A 49 -9.30 6.41 -0.67
CA MET A 49 -8.74 5.31 0.10
C MET A 49 -9.62 4.08 -0.14
N VAL A 50 -9.06 3.08 -0.81
CA VAL A 50 -9.81 1.89 -1.25
C VAL A 50 -10.06 0.89 -0.12
N LEU A 51 -11.16 0.15 -0.21
CA LEU A 51 -11.36 -1.12 0.49
C LEU A 51 -11.21 -2.24 -0.55
N LEU A 52 -10.10 -2.95 -0.52
CA LEU A 52 -9.84 -4.03 -1.47
C LEU A 52 -10.84 -5.19 -1.28
N PRO A 53 -11.36 -5.80 -2.36
CA PRO A 53 -12.29 -6.92 -2.29
C PRO A 53 -11.82 -8.02 -1.33
N GLY A 54 -12.75 -8.51 -0.50
CA GLY A 54 -12.50 -9.55 0.50
C GLY A 54 -11.84 -9.09 1.79
N HIS A 55 -11.54 -7.79 1.95
CA HIS A 55 -10.95 -7.21 3.16
C HIS A 55 -12.01 -6.48 4.01
N GLY A 56 -11.65 -6.13 5.25
CA GLY A 56 -12.50 -5.32 6.15
C GLY A 56 -13.73 -6.04 6.72
N SER A 57 -13.87 -7.36 6.56
CA SER A 57 -15.03 -8.16 7.02
C SER A 57 -14.59 -9.44 7.72
N HIS A 58 -14.52 -10.56 7.00
CA HIS A 58 -14.09 -11.84 7.52
C HIS A 58 -13.10 -12.52 6.56
N TRP A 59 -12.06 -13.19 7.08
CA TRP A 59 -11.01 -13.80 6.27
C TRP A 59 -11.51 -14.78 5.18
N LYS A 60 -12.68 -15.39 5.35
CA LYS A 60 -13.29 -16.27 4.34
C LYS A 60 -13.73 -15.52 3.08
N ASP A 61 -14.04 -14.23 3.20
CA ASP A 61 -14.48 -13.40 2.09
C ASP A 61 -13.35 -13.15 1.08
N MET A 62 -12.09 -13.34 1.50
CA MET A 62 -10.95 -13.35 0.59
C MET A 62 -10.84 -14.64 -0.26
N MET A 63 -11.51 -15.75 0.11
CA MET A 63 -11.33 -17.03 -0.57
C MET A 63 -11.77 -17.03 -2.05
N PRO A 64 -12.86 -16.38 -2.45
CA PRO A 64 -13.25 -16.28 -3.85
C PRO A 64 -12.50 -15.18 -4.62
N VAL A 65 -11.83 -14.25 -3.93
CA VAL A 65 -11.21 -13.06 -4.53
C VAL A 65 -9.88 -13.41 -5.19
N THR A 66 -9.62 -12.78 -6.32
CA THR A 66 -8.38 -12.90 -7.09
C THR A 66 -7.59 -11.58 -7.07
N ARG A 67 -6.32 -11.63 -7.45
CA ARG A 67 -5.52 -10.42 -7.62
C ARG A 67 -6.09 -9.47 -8.68
N HIS A 68 -6.86 -9.99 -9.64
CA HIS A 68 -7.50 -9.16 -10.67
C HIS A 68 -8.62 -8.30 -10.08
N ASP A 69 -9.34 -8.82 -9.07
CA ASP A 69 -10.36 -8.04 -8.36
C ASP A 69 -9.70 -6.88 -7.58
N TRP A 70 -8.56 -7.14 -6.91
CA TRP A 70 -7.79 -6.07 -6.24
C TRP A 70 -7.26 -5.03 -7.22
N MET A 71 -6.73 -5.47 -8.37
CA MET A 71 -6.25 -4.57 -9.42
C MET A 71 -7.39 -3.72 -9.99
N SER A 72 -8.56 -4.31 -10.21
CA SER A 72 -9.74 -3.59 -10.73
C SER A 72 -10.22 -2.52 -9.78
N GLU A 73 -10.29 -2.81 -8.48
CA GLU A 73 -10.67 -1.81 -7.46
C GLU A 73 -9.73 -0.59 -7.46
N VAL A 74 -8.42 -0.83 -7.59
CA VAL A 74 -7.43 0.25 -7.67
C VAL A 74 -7.54 1.04 -8.98
N ASP A 75 -7.74 0.34 -10.11
CA ASP A 75 -7.98 0.96 -11.42
C ASP A 75 -9.23 1.88 -11.37
N ASP A 76 -10.34 1.41 -10.77
CA ASP A 76 -11.57 2.19 -10.62
C ASP A 76 -11.39 3.42 -9.74
N ALA A 77 -10.69 3.27 -8.61
CA ALA A 77 -10.39 4.39 -7.72
C ALA A 77 -9.46 5.44 -8.37
N TYR A 78 -8.49 5.00 -9.18
CA TYR A 78 -7.65 5.89 -9.97
C TYR A 78 -8.50 6.74 -10.91
N TRP A 79 -9.40 6.12 -11.69
CA TRP A 79 -10.25 6.86 -12.63
C TRP A 79 -11.24 7.78 -11.94
N LYS A 80 -11.74 7.38 -10.77
CA LYS A 80 -12.60 8.23 -9.94
C LYS A 80 -11.85 9.50 -9.46
N LEU A 81 -10.57 9.37 -9.09
CA LEU A 81 -9.73 10.54 -8.79
C LEU A 81 -9.46 11.40 -10.02
N ARG A 82 -9.17 10.79 -11.17
CA ARG A 82 -8.89 11.51 -12.43
C ARG A 82 -10.06 12.36 -12.93
N GLN A 83 -11.29 12.07 -12.51
CA GLN A 83 -12.45 12.89 -12.84
C GLN A 83 -12.45 14.23 -12.10
N ARG A 84 -11.72 14.35 -10.97
CA ARG A 84 -11.73 15.54 -10.10
C ARG A 84 -10.33 16.08 -9.76
N SER A 85 -9.29 15.49 -10.28
CA SER A 85 -7.91 15.95 -10.12
C SER A 85 -7.15 15.87 -11.43
N GLN A 86 -6.22 16.80 -11.65
CA GLN A 86 -5.39 16.86 -12.87
C GLN A 86 -4.29 15.79 -12.84
N HIS A 87 -3.77 15.49 -11.67
CA HIS A 87 -2.70 14.53 -11.44
C HIS A 87 -3.04 13.60 -10.27
N VAL A 88 -2.37 12.45 -10.21
CA VAL A 88 -2.54 11.49 -9.12
C VAL A 88 -1.19 11.10 -8.54
N VAL A 89 -1.09 11.06 -7.23
CA VAL A 89 -0.03 10.40 -6.46
C VAL A 89 -0.63 9.15 -5.82
N VAL A 90 0.06 8.01 -5.94
CA VAL A 90 -0.39 6.74 -5.39
C VAL A 90 0.46 6.36 -4.19
N ILE A 91 -0.19 6.02 -3.08
CA ILE A 91 0.45 5.64 -1.81
C ILE A 91 0.01 4.23 -1.44
N GLY A 92 0.95 3.32 -1.20
CA GLY A 92 0.62 1.94 -0.86
C GLY A 92 1.47 1.34 0.25
N LEU A 93 0.81 0.60 1.15
CA LEU A 93 1.43 -0.16 2.23
C LEU A 93 1.51 -1.64 1.85
N SER A 94 2.68 -2.27 1.98
CA SER A 94 2.87 -3.73 1.80
C SER A 94 2.38 -4.24 0.44
N MET A 95 1.35 -5.10 0.38
CA MET A 95 0.68 -5.49 -0.87
C MET A 95 0.13 -4.26 -1.62
N GLY A 96 -0.42 -3.28 -0.91
CA GLY A 96 -0.84 -2.02 -1.50
C GLY A 96 0.32 -1.29 -2.21
N GLY A 97 1.55 -1.46 -1.72
CA GLY A 97 2.76 -0.97 -2.40
C GLY A 97 3.02 -1.66 -3.74
N MET A 98 2.75 -2.97 -3.88
CA MET A 98 2.79 -3.65 -5.18
C MET A 98 1.72 -3.14 -6.14
N LEU A 99 0.50 -2.93 -5.64
CA LEU A 99 -0.59 -2.38 -6.44
C LEU A 99 -0.30 -0.93 -6.86
N ALA A 100 0.26 -0.11 -5.97
CA ALA A 100 0.72 1.25 -6.26
C ALA A 100 1.82 1.26 -7.34
N LEU A 101 2.78 0.36 -7.25
CA LEU A 101 3.85 0.19 -8.25
C LEU A 101 3.26 -0.19 -9.61
N ARG A 102 2.32 -1.14 -9.66
CA ARG A 102 1.65 -1.52 -10.90
C ARG A 102 0.90 -0.33 -11.50
N GLU A 103 0.16 0.39 -10.70
CA GLU A 103 -0.61 1.55 -11.14
C GLU A 103 0.30 2.62 -11.72
N SER A 104 1.45 2.87 -11.07
CA SER A 104 2.45 3.86 -11.49
C SER A 104 3.14 3.54 -12.82
N VAL A 105 3.18 2.26 -13.21
CA VAL A 105 3.71 1.86 -14.52
C VAL A 105 2.64 1.88 -15.60
N ARG A 106 1.38 1.62 -15.25
CA ARG A 106 0.27 1.49 -16.21
C ARG A 106 -0.47 2.80 -16.48
N ARG A 107 -0.35 3.76 -15.60
CA ARG A 107 -1.09 5.03 -15.62
C ARG A 107 -0.15 6.22 -15.56
N GLU A 108 -0.65 7.39 -15.89
CA GLU A 108 0.04 8.64 -15.66
C GLU A 108 -0.10 9.03 -14.19
N VAL A 109 0.90 8.67 -13.37
CA VAL A 109 0.99 9.13 -11.99
C VAL A 109 2.12 10.16 -11.86
N LEU A 110 1.91 11.15 -11.01
CA LEU A 110 2.87 12.21 -10.76
C LEU A 110 4.00 11.74 -9.84
N GLY A 111 3.69 10.83 -8.92
CA GLY A 111 4.65 10.24 -7.99
C GLY A 111 4.07 9.04 -7.26
N THR A 112 4.93 8.27 -6.61
CA THR A 112 4.55 7.06 -5.89
C THR A 112 5.16 7.07 -4.49
N VAL A 113 4.36 6.75 -3.47
CA VAL A 113 4.83 6.55 -2.10
C VAL A 113 4.67 5.07 -1.74
N LEU A 114 5.77 4.43 -1.38
CA LEU A 114 5.83 3.01 -1.02
C LEU A 114 6.21 2.88 0.46
N ILE A 115 5.37 2.20 1.24
CA ILE A 115 5.59 1.98 2.67
C ILE A 115 5.73 0.47 2.88
N ASN A 116 6.93 0.01 3.28
CA ASN A 116 7.26 -1.39 3.48
C ASN A 116 6.71 -2.31 2.35
N PRO A 117 6.95 -2.01 1.06
CA PRO A 117 6.29 -2.71 -0.04
C PRO A 117 6.76 -4.17 -0.14
N PHE A 118 5.83 -5.08 -0.37
CA PHE A 118 6.09 -6.50 -0.57
C PHE A 118 6.49 -6.77 -2.04
N VAL A 119 7.74 -6.49 -2.42
CA VAL A 119 8.21 -6.64 -3.82
C VAL A 119 8.80 -8.01 -4.09
N GLN A 120 9.44 -8.62 -3.09
CA GLN A 120 10.04 -9.94 -3.22
C GLN A 120 9.66 -10.84 -2.07
N ASP A 121 9.03 -11.96 -2.41
CA ASP A 121 8.71 -13.01 -1.45
C ASP A 121 9.93 -13.93 -1.21
N PRO A 122 10.43 -14.03 0.03
CA PRO A 122 11.47 -14.98 0.39
C PRO A 122 10.93 -16.37 0.71
N THR A 123 9.61 -16.53 0.92
CA THR A 123 9.03 -17.74 1.49
C THR A 123 8.66 -18.78 0.45
N VAL A 124 9.28 -19.95 0.55
CA VAL A 124 8.96 -21.13 -0.25
C VAL A 124 7.48 -21.55 -0.06
N LEU A 125 6.91 -21.25 1.12
CA LEU A 125 5.53 -21.60 1.45
C LEU A 125 4.51 -20.94 0.50
N LEU A 126 4.67 -19.66 0.16
CA LEU A 126 3.76 -18.99 -0.77
C LEU A 126 3.82 -19.56 -2.19
N ARG A 127 4.98 -20.08 -2.61
CA ARG A 127 5.12 -20.75 -3.91
C ARG A 127 4.24 -21.99 -4.03
N PHE A 128 4.01 -22.68 -2.93
CA PHE A 128 3.20 -23.91 -2.87
C PHE A 128 1.79 -23.65 -2.31
N ALA A 129 1.44 -22.42 -1.93
CA ALA A 129 0.14 -22.09 -1.34
C ALA A 129 -1.03 -22.57 -2.21
N ARG A 130 -0.93 -22.46 -3.54
CA ARG A 130 -1.95 -22.93 -4.49
C ARG A 130 -2.14 -24.46 -4.42
N LEU A 131 -1.08 -25.21 -4.25
CA LEU A 131 -1.16 -26.69 -4.14
C LEU A 131 -1.79 -27.08 -2.80
N PHE A 132 -1.30 -26.48 -1.70
CA PHE A 132 -1.79 -26.79 -0.36
C PHE A 132 -3.21 -26.26 -0.11
N SER A 133 -3.67 -25.23 -0.83
CA SER A 133 -5.04 -24.69 -0.68
C SER A 133 -6.15 -25.72 -1.00
N ARG A 134 -5.81 -26.83 -1.63
CA ARG A 134 -6.75 -27.94 -1.88
C ARG A 134 -7.02 -28.77 -0.63
N PHE A 135 -6.11 -28.75 0.35
CA PHE A 135 -6.16 -29.57 1.56
C PHE A 135 -6.34 -28.74 2.82
N VAL A 136 -5.82 -27.49 2.83
CA VAL A 136 -5.87 -26.59 3.99
C VAL A 136 -6.44 -25.26 3.54
N ALA A 137 -7.54 -24.83 4.15
CA ALA A 137 -8.22 -23.60 3.75
C ALA A 137 -7.44 -22.33 4.16
N SER A 138 -6.79 -22.33 5.32
CA SER A 138 -6.09 -21.17 5.86
C SER A 138 -5.01 -21.54 6.86
N THR A 139 -4.04 -20.65 7.04
CA THR A 139 -3.00 -20.72 8.08
C THR A 139 -3.16 -19.56 9.08
N LYS A 140 -2.41 -19.59 10.19
CA LYS A 140 -2.29 -18.44 11.09
C LYS A 140 -1.57 -17.31 10.32
N GLY A 141 -2.10 -16.10 10.38
CA GLY A 141 -1.49 -14.88 9.83
C GLY A 141 -0.62 -14.18 10.86
N ILE A 142 0.27 -13.31 10.38
CA ILE A 142 0.88 -12.25 11.17
C ILE A 142 -0.08 -11.08 11.06
N THR A 143 -0.58 -10.59 12.19
CA THR A 143 -1.48 -9.44 12.25
C THR A 143 -0.89 -8.41 13.18
N SER A 144 -1.13 -7.14 12.87
CA SER A 144 -0.76 -6.02 13.75
C SER A 144 0.73 -6.04 14.12
N ASP A 145 1.62 -6.19 13.11
CA ASP A 145 3.07 -6.00 13.30
C ASP A 145 3.34 -4.50 13.51
N ILE A 146 3.11 -4.04 14.74
CA ILE A 146 3.16 -2.66 15.22
C ILE A 146 3.93 -2.65 16.54
N ALA A 147 4.96 -1.81 16.66
CA ALA A 147 5.77 -1.67 17.87
C ALA A 147 5.02 -0.93 18.99
N LYS A 148 4.12 -0.01 18.62
CA LYS A 148 3.37 0.83 19.56
C LYS A 148 2.34 0.02 20.32
N PRO A 149 2.42 -0.07 21.67
CA PRO A 149 1.49 -0.85 22.47
C PRO A 149 0.04 -0.38 22.32
N GLY A 150 -0.88 -1.34 22.17
CA GLY A 150 -2.32 -1.07 22.07
C GLY A 150 -2.78 -0.57 20.70
N ALA A 151 -1.89 -0.40 19.73
CA ALA A 151 -2.29 -0.17 18.35
C ALA A 151 -2.66 -1.49 17.66
N ASP A 152 -3.69 -1.44 16.84
CA ASP A 152 -4.21 -2.60 16.09
C ASP A 152 -4.64 -2.13 14.70
N GLU A 153 -4.27 -2.89 13.64
CA GLU A 153 -4.69 -2.63 12.28
C GLU A 153 -6.04 -3.26 11.92
N GLY A 154 -6.62 -4.06 12.81
CA GLY A 154 -7.84 -4.82 12.54
C GLY A 154 -7.68 -5.88 11.45
N GLY A 155 -6.47 -6.40 11.28
CA GLY A 155 -6.16 -7.41 10.29
C GLY A 155 -6.72 -8.80 10.61
N TYR A 156 -6.83 -9.66 9.60
CA TYR A 156 -7.35 -11.00 9.79
C TYR A 156 -6.36 -11.92 10.52
N PRO A 157 -6.77 -12.64 11.57
CA PRO A 157 -5.90 -13.57 12.29
C PRO A 157 -5.57 -14.84 11.50
N ARG A 158 -6.21 -15.03 10.35
CA ARG A 158 -6.03 -16.16 9.45
C ARG A 158 -5.83 -15.70 8.01
N VAL A 159 -4.91 -16.37 7.32
CA VAL A 159 -4.62 -16.15 5.90
C VAL A 159 -5.19 -17.30 5.07
N PRO A 160 -6.16 -17.07 4.18
CA PRO A 160 -6.61 -18.08 3.23
C PRO A 160 -5.48 -18.44 2.27
N LEU A 161 -5.19 -19.74 2.09
CA LEU A 161 -4.09 -20.15 1.19
C LEU A 161 -4.36 -19.80 -0.27
N LYS A 162 -5.63 -19.75 -0.69
CA LYS A 162 -5.99 -19.25 -2.03
C LYS A 162 -5.60 -17.79 -2.22
N ALA A 163 -5.93 -16.93 -1.26
CA ALA A 163 -5.56 -15.51 -1.31
C ALA A 163 -4.04 -15.31 -1.23
N ALA A 164 -3.34 -16.12 -0.42
CA ALA A 164 -1.88 -16.11 -0.38
C ALA A 164 -1.24 -16.51 -1.73
N ALA A 165 -1.86 -17.44 -2.46
CA ALA A 165 -1.42 -17.79 -3.82
C ALA A 165 -1.65 -16.63 -4.82
N GLU A 166 -2.74 -15.88 -4.68
CA GLU A 166 -2.99 -14.67 -5.49
C GLU A 166 -2.00 -13.55 -5.15
N LEU A 167 -1.67 -13.35 -3.86
CA LEU A 167 -0.61 -12.42 -3.43
C LEU A 167 0.74 -12.77 -4.08
N HIS A 168 1.11 -14.07 -4.06
CA HIS A 168 2.34 -14.53 -4.70
C HIS A 168 2.32 -14.28 -6.22
N ALA A 169 1.19 -14.52 -6.88
CA ALA A 169 1.03 -14.27 -8.30
C ALA A 169 1.12 -12.76 -8.61
N LEU A 170 0.51 -11.90 -7.80
CA LEU A 170 0.65 -10.45 -7.88
C LEU A 170 2.13 -10.03 -7.79
N GLY A 171 2.88 -10.55 -6.81
CA GLY A 171 4.31 -10.26 -6.67
C GLY A 171 5.13 -10.68 -7.89
N LYS A 172 4.80 -11.80 -8.53
CA LYS A 172 5.47 -12.24 -9.77
C LYS A 172 5.19 -11.31 -10.95
N GLU A 173 3.98 -10.75 -11.03
CA GLU A 173 3.58 -9.83 -12.10
C GLU A 173 4.13 -8.42 -11.88
N THR A 174 4.18 -7.94 -10.65
CA THR A 174 4.58 -6.57 -10.33
C THR A 174 6.09 -6.39 -10.15
N ARG A 175 6.80 -7.41 -9.68
CA ARG A 175 8.25 -7.35 -9.46
C ARG A 175 9.05 -6.88 -10.68
N PRO A 176 8.83 -7.36 -11.92
CA PRO A 176 9.55 -6.88 -13.09
C PRO A 176 9.29 -5.41 -13.40
N LEU A 177 8.14 -4.86 -12.97
CA LEU A 177 7.72 -3.49 -13.24
C LEU A 177 8.56 -2.44 -12.51
N VAL A 178 9.32 -2.82 -11.47
CA VAL A 178 10.24 -1.92 -10.75
C VAL A 178 11.16 -1.16 -11.70
N ARG A 179 11.68 -1.83 -12.75
CA ARG A 179 12.53 -1.23 -13.77
C ARG A 179 11.81 -0.27 -14.71
N SER A 180 10.49 -0.37 -14.78
CA SER A 180 9.66 0.43 -15.68
C SER A 180 9.08 1.67 -15.03
N LEU A 181 9.34 1.87 -13.73
CA LEU A 181 8.94 3.08 -13.02
C LEU A 181 9.64 4.30 -13.63
N LYS A 182 8.85 5.34 -13.91
CA LYS A 182 9.35 6.62 -14.43
C LYS A 182 9.13 7.76 -13.44
N ALA A 183 7.96 7.76 -12.80
CA ALA A 183 7.62 8.76 -11.79
C ALA A 183 8.54 8.64 -10.56
N PRO A 184 8.88 9.77 -9.91
CA PRO A 184 9.68 9.75 -8.69
C PRO A 184 8.99 8.94 -7.58
N VAL A 185 9.80 8.29 -6.75
CA VAL A 185 9.34 7.43 -5.66
C VAL A 185 9.85 7.93 -4.32
N LEU A 186 8.96 8.02 -3.35
CA LEU A 186 9.29 8.12 -1.93
C LEU A 186 9.11 6.74 -1.30
N TYR A 187 10.20 6.17 -0.77
CA TYR A 187 10.23 4.81 -0.25
C TYR A 187 10.53 4.81 1.24
N PHE A 188 9.60 4.31 2.04
CA PHE A 188 9.79 4.10 3.47
C PHE A 188 10.09 2.62 3.76
N ARG A 189 11.07 2.38 4.63
CA ARG A 189 11.44 1.05 5.11
C ARG A 189 11.59 1.07 6.63
N SER A 190 10.87 0.20 7.31
CA SER A 190 11.09 -0.05 8.75
C SER A 190 12.38 -0.84 8.94
N ALA A 191 13.23 -0.37 9.84
CA ALA A 191 14.49 -1.05 10.20
C ALA A 191 14.22 -2.45 10.77
N GLU A 192 13.11 -2.61 11.49
CA GLU A 192 12.64 -3.87 12.06
C GLU A 192 11.23 -4.20 11.49
N ASP A 193 11.20 -5.01 10.43
CA ASP A 193 9.97 -5.49 9.75
C ASP A 193 9.92 -7.02 9.81
N HIS A 194 8.93 -7.58 10.53
CA HIS A 194 8.79 -9.02 10.72
C HIS A 194 7.95 -9.71 9.63
N VAL A 195 7.40 -8.94 8.70
CA VAL A 195 6.53 -9.41 7.61
C VAL A 195 7.26 -9.40 6.27
N VAL A 196 7.87 -8.26 5.92
CA VAL A 196 8.58 -8.08 4.64
C VAL A 196 10.08 -8.07 4.88
N SER A 197 10.78 -9.04 4.32
CA SER A 197 12.23 -9.13 4.46
C SER A 197 12.97 -8.05 3.69
N ASP A 198 14.21 -7.74 4.11
CA ASP A 198 15.14 -6.84 3.43
C ASP A 198 15.36 -7.17 1.94
N LYS A 199 15.07 -8.38 1.52
CA LYS A 199 15.16 -8.77 0.10
C LYS A 199 14.26 -7.92 -0.80
N SER A 200 13.08 -7.49 -0.30
CA SER A 200 12.20 -6.58 -1.04
C SER A 200 12.86 -5.21 -1.24
N HIS A 201 13.43 -4.65 -0.17
CA HIS A 201 14.15 -3.38 -0.21
C HIS A 201 15.38 -3.45 -1.13
N HIS A 202 16.26 -4.45 -0.92
CA HIS A 202 17.45 -4.64 -1.75
C HIS A 202 17.10 -4.85 -3.22
N PHE A 203 16.03 -5.61 -3.51
CA PHE A 203 15.58 -5.79 -4.88
C PHE A 203 15.14 -4.47 -5.49
N PHE A 204 14.30 -3.69 -4.78
CA PHE A 204 13.82 -2.40 -5.27
C PHE A 204 14.99 -1.44 -5.49
N HIS A 205 15.86 -1.26 -4.50
CA HIS A 205 17.04 -0.40 -4.60
C HIS A 205 17.95 -0.75 -5.79
N LYS A 206 18.13 -2.04 -6.06
CA LYS A 206 18.98 -2.52 -7.15
C LYS A 206 18.39 -2.29 -8.53
N HIS A 207 17.06 -2.27 -8.67
CA HIS A 207 16.41 -2.35 -9.97
C HIS A 207 15.57 -1.13 -10.33
N ALA A 208 15.27 -0.22 -9.39
CA ALA A 208 14.59 1.03 -9.70
C ALA A 208 15.52 1.96 -10.48
N GLU A 209 15.06 2.44 -11.63
CA GLU A 209 15.80 3.35 -12.52
C GLU A 209 15.26 4.80 -12.44
N CYS A 210 14.15 5.01 -11.73
CA CYS A 210 13.57 6.32 -11.46
C CYS A 210 14.26 7.02 -10.26
N PRO A 211 14.04 8.34 -10.06
CA PRO A 211 14.46 9.01 -8.84
C PRO A 211 13.78 8.40 -7.61
N VAL A 212 14.55 8.00 -6.60
CA VAL A 212 14.03 7.43 -5.36
C VAL A 212 14.61 8.15 -4.15
N LYS A 213 13.73 8.66 -3.28
CA LYS A 213 14.09 9.13 -1.93
C LYS A 213 13.78 8.01 -0.94
N PHE A 214 14.81 7.46 -0.32
CA PHE A 214 14.67 6.44 0.73
C PHE A 214 14.63 7.08 2.11
N ILE A 215 13.71 6.61 2.97
CA ILE A 215 13.61 7.00 4.38
C ILE A 215 13.51 5.74 5.22
N GLU A 216 14.43 5.58 6.17
CA GLU A 216 14.39 4.52 7.16
C GLU A 216 13.52 4.96 8.35
N LEU A 217 12.67 4.04 8.83
CA LEU A 217 11.81 4.18 9.99
C LEU A 217 12.41 3.37 11.14
N GLU A 218 13.00 4.04 12.12
CA GLU A 218 13.81 3.39 13.16
C GLU A 218 13.01 2.76 14.28
N ARG A 219 11.74 3.17 14.46
CA ARG A 219 10.95 2.85 15.65
C ARG A 219 9.69 2.06 15.36
N SER A 220 9.39 1.85 14.09
CA SER A 220 8.15 1.21 13.64
C SER A 220 8.41 -0.14 13.02
N TYR A 221 7.46 -1.06 13.21
CA TYR A 221 7.40 -2.34 12.53
C TYR A 221 6.68 -2.23 11.20
N HIS A 222 6.16 -3.34 10.66
CA HIS A 222 5.61 -3.41 9.30
C HIS A 222 4.49 -2.40 9.02
N VAL A 223 3.50 -2.27 9.94
CA VAL A 223 2.36 -1.35 9.77
C VAL A 223 2.71 0.04 10.31
N ALA A 224 3.76 0.62 9.74
CA ALA A 224 4.37 1.87 10.22
C ALA A 224 3.42 3.09 10.20
N THR A 225 2.35 3.02 9.43
CA THR A 225 1.30 4.06 9.35
C THR A 225 0.48 4.22 10.62
N LEU A 226 0.46 3.20 11.48
CA LEU A 226 -0.21 3.22 12.79
C LEU A 226 0.77 3.21 13.96
N ASP A 227 2.07 3.24 13.68
CA ASP A 227 3.16 3.06 14.62
C ASP A 227 3.86 4.38 14.99
N TYR A 228 4.98 4.29 15.68
CA TYR A 228 5.73 5.43 16.22
C TYR A 228 6.22 6.41 15.15
N ASP A 229 6.57 5.93 13.94
CA ASP A 229 7.05 6.77 12.84
C ASP A 229 5.94 7.24 11.90
N ALA A 230 4.66 7.04 12.23
CA ALA A 230 3.54 7.58 11.45
C ALA A 230 3.68 9.09 11.18
N PRO A 231 4.11 9.94 12.15
CA PRO A 231 4.35 11.36 11.89
C PRO A 231 5.46 11.63 10.86
N VAL A 232 6.48 10.78 10.79
CA VAL A 232 7.56 10.88 9.79
C VAL A 232 7.00 10.59 8.39
N ILE A 233 6.14 9.55 8.28
CA ILE A 233 5.49 9.18 7.03
C ILE A 233 4.57 10.31 6.55
N LEU A 234 3.71 10.84 7.44
CA LEU A 234 2.78 11.95 7.13
C LEU A 234 3.53 13.16 6.59
N LYS A 235 4.52 13.64 7.36
CA LYS A 235 5.31 14.84 7.00
C LYS A 235 6.02 14.67 5.66
N ASN A 236 6.80 13.60 5.49
CA ASN A 236 7.59 13.40 4.28
C ASN A 236 6.72 13.11 3.05
N SER A 237 5.56 12.45 3.22
CA SER A 237 4.61 12.25 2.13
C SER A 237 4.00 13.57 1.67
N LEU A 238 3.64 14.48 2.60
CA LEU A 238 3.15 15.79 2.25
C LEU A 238 4.23 16.65 1.55
N GLU A 239 5.44 16.68 2.09
CA GLU A 239 6.57 17.39 1.49
C GLU A 239 6.86 16.89 0.06
N PHE A 240 6.80 15.57 -0.14
CA PHE A 240 6.96 14.96 -1.46
C PHE A 240 5.87 15.42 -2.43
N VAL A 241 4.60 15.36 -2.03
CA VAL A 241 3.49 15.82 -2.89
C VAL A 241 3.59 17.31 -3.20
N GLN A 242 3.96 18.13 -2.21
CA GLN A 242 4.15 19.57 -2.41
C GLN A 242 5.32 19.89 -3.33
N SER A 243 6.42 19.12 -3.28
CA SER A 243 7.53 19.29 -4.22
C SER A 243 7.10 19.01 -5.66
N LEU A 244 6.32 17.94 -5.88
CA LEU A 244 5.77 17.61 -7.19
C LEU A 244 4.81 18.70 -7.70
N GLU A 245 4.00 19.29 -6.80
CA GLU A 245 3.10 20.41 -7.14
C GLU A 245 3.89 21.67 -7.54
N ALA A 246 5.01 21.95 -6.86
CA ALA A 246 5.89 23.07 -7.19
C ALA A 246 6.56 22.90 -8.57
N ASP A 247 7.02 21.68 -8.88
CA ASP A 247 7.63 21.36 -10.18
C ASP A 247 6.63 21.58 -11.34
N LEU A 248 5.35 21.22 -11.16
CA LEU A 248 4.30 21.50 -12.14
C LEU A 248 4.12 23.00 -12.42
N LYS A 249 4.18 23.84 -11.38
CA LYS A 249 4.05 25.30 -11.51
C LYS A 249 5.27 25.96 -12.13
N GLY A 250 6.45 25.35 -11.97
CA GLY A 250 7.71 25.85 -12.55
C GLY A 250 7.88 25.57 -14.05
N HIS A 251 7.07 24.65 -14.60
CA HIS A 251 7.10 24.25 -16.02
C HIS A 251 5.89 24.76 -16.82
N ALA A 252 4.95 25.45 -16.18
CA ALA A 252 3.77 26.07 -16.80
C ALA A 252 4.05 27.54 -17.13
#